data_e23f241d4c2be05ce10fdb9a8e79c8d2
#
_entry.id   e23f241d4c2be05ce10fdb9a8e79c8d2
#
_cell.length_a   1.000
_cell.length_b   1.000
_cell.length_c   1.000
_cell.angle_alpha   90.00
_cell.angle_beta   90.00
_cell.angle_gamma   90.00
#
_symmetry.space_group_name_H-M   'P 1'
#
loop_
_entity.id
_entity.type
_entity.pdbx_description
1 polymer ?
#
loop_
_entity_poly.entity_id
_entity_poly.type
_entity_poly.pdbx_seq_one_letter_code
_entity_poly.pdbx_strand_id
1 'polypeptide(L)'
;VGTLCEVRHIRRFDNFLRVKFRGIKRVKLNNWINGSLSDLAEVEILESEKQDAVEEEALIRMIADELDRMQGQDRFVTKEIVMEISKGMGGEFLSDKAVQGLPLDIERKQQYLETLGVNDRLMMLLQDMAKEKKMSEVEQQINETVKERIDQGQKDYYLREKMNVIREELGDTVAQDEDAAKIRKRLAENPYPDYIKKKVSDEVSRYEMLPMASGETGVIKSYI
;
A
#
# COMPACT_ATOMS: atom_id res chain seq x y z
N VAL A 1 -10.68 11.97 27.13
CA VAL A 1 -9.36 11.67 27.74
C VAL A 1 -8.26 12.29 26.87
N GLY A 2 -7.21 12.78 27.49
CA GLY A 2 -6.06 13.39 26.82
C GLY A 2 -4.76 13.09 27.57
N THR A 3 -3.69 13.74 27.11
CA THR A 3 -2.36 13.57 27.72
C THR A 3 -1.87 14.91 28.27
N LEU A 4 -1.54 14.94 29.56
CA LEU A 4 -0.82 16.05 30.15
C LEU A 4 0.62 16.06 29.61
N CYS A 5 0.98 17.16 28.96
CA CYS A 5 2.28 17.28 28.30
C CYS A 5 3.08 18.46 28.83
N GLU A 6 4.39 18.30 28.87
CA GLU A 6 5.35 19.38 29.07
C GLU A 6 5.90 19.86 27.72
N VAL A 7 5.91 21.17 27.50
CA VAL A 7 6.51 21.78 26.32
C VAL A 7 8.04 21.79 26.51
N ARG A 8 8.77 21.05 25.69
CA ARG A 8 10.23 20.91 25.79
C ARG A 8 10.99 21.87 24.89
N HIS A 9 10.50 22.09 23.68
CA HIS A 9 11.20 22.90 22.72
C HIS A 9 10.21 23.53 21.74
N ILE A 10 10.40 24.82 21.47
CA ILE A 10 9.63 25.60 20.52
C ILE A 10 10.58 26.17 19.47
N ARG A 11 10.36 25.88 18.20
CA ARG A 11 11.03 26.55 17.07
C ARG A 11 10.00 27.32 16.28
N ARG A 12 10.27 28.58 16.04
CA ARG A 12 9.42 29.46 15.23
C ARG A 12 10.00 29.51 13.81
N PHE A 13 9.13 29.35 12.83
CA PHE A 13 9.37 29.55 11.42
C PHE A 13 8.41 30.64 10.94
N ASP A 14 8.61 31.20 9.76
CA ASP A 14 7.82 32.33 9.27
C ASP A 14 6.31 32.07 9.27
N ASN A 15 5.87 30.84 8.91
CA ASN A 15 4.46 30.50 8.76
C ASN A 15 3.96 29.41 9.72
N PHE A 16 4.81 28.83 10.55
CA PHE A 16 4.42 27.78 11.50
C PHE A 16 5.33 27.69 12.72
N LEU A 17 4.79 27.08 13.77
CA LEU A 17 5.54 26.74 14.99
C LEU A 17 5.77 25.22 15.05
N ARG A 18 7.01 24.83 15.30
CA ARG A 18 7.32 23.45 15.65
C ARG A 18 7.52 23.34 17.15
N VAL A 19 6.63 22.58 17.79
CA VAL A 19 6.66 22.37 19.23
C VAL A 19 6.94 20.90 19.53
N LYS A 20 7.88 20.65 20.45
CA LYS A 20 8.18 19.32 20.95
C LYS A 20 7.54 19.16 22.33
N PHE A 21 6.62 18.23 22.45
CA PHE A 21 5.96 17.87 23.70
C PHE A 21 6.57 16.59 24.30
N ARG A 22 6.54 16.50 25.63
CA ARG A 22 6.79 15.28 26.39
C ARG A 22 5.51 14.94 27.13
N GLY A 23 4.92 13.78 26.82
CA GLY A 23 3.79 13.23 27.59
C GLY A 23 4.23 12.88 29.02
N ILE A 24 3.39 13.20 29.98
CA ILE A 24 3.63 12.94 31.41
C ILE A 24 2.65 11.93 31.94
N LYS A 25 1.34 12.19 31.84
CA LYS A 25 0.27 11.35 32.37
C LYS A 25 -0.98 11.43 31.51
N ARG A 26 -1.84 10.40 31.62
CA ARG A 26 -3.20 10.43 31.09
C ARG A 26 -4.05 11.31 32.00
N VAL A 27 -4.94 12.11 31.38
CA VAL A 27 -5.83 13.00 32.11
C VAL A 27 -7.22 13.00 31.48
N LYS A 28 -8.23 13.18 32.35
CA LYS A 28 -9.59 13.48 31.92
C LYS A 28 -9.84 14.97 32.07
N LEU A 29 -10.32 15.60 31.01
CA LEU A 29 -10.74 16.99 31.05
C LEU A 29 -12.11 17.08 31.72
N ASN A 30 -12.19 17.80 32.85
CA ASN A 30 -13.43 18.03 33.58
C ASN A 30 -14.07 19.38 33.20
N ASN A 31 -13.25 20.42 33.11
CA ASN A 31 -13.74 21.75 32.80
C ASN A 31 -12.73 22.56 32.00
N TRP A 32 -13.23 23.49 31.17
CA TRP A 32 -12.42 24.41 30.39
C TRP A 32 -12.66 25.82 30.89
N ILE A 33 -11.61 26.50 31.28
CA ILE A 33 -11.64 27.82 31.87
C ILE A 33 -10.95 28.81 30.92
N ASN A 34 -11.72 29.66 30.27
CA ASN A 34 -11.19 30.68 29.37
C ASN A 34 -10.51 31.78 30.21
N GLY A 35 -9.22 31.94 30.06
CA GLY A 35 -8.43 32.98 30.73
C GLY A 35 -8.14 34.16 29.81
N SER A 36 -7.88 35.32 30.40
CA SER A 36 -7.51 36.53 29.64
C SER A 36 -6.14 36.47 28.93
N LEU A 37 -5.22 35.67 29.47
CA LEU A 37 -3.84 35.49 28.96
C LEU A 37 -3.59 34.10 28.40
N SER A 38 -4.26 33.10 28.90
CA SER A 38 -4.17 31.69 28.49
C SER A 38 -5.42 30.95 28.94
N ASP A 39 -5.82 29.98 28.15
CA ASP A 39 -6.87 29.06 28.52
C ASP A 39 -6.34 28.06 29.55
N LEU A 40 -7.14 27.74 30.55
CA LEU A 40 -6.85 26.78 31.60
C LEU A 40 -7.80 25.59 31.49
N ALA A 41 -7.34 24.44 31.89
CA ALA A 41 -8.14 23.21 31.96
C ALA A 41 -8.05 22.61 33.34
N GLU A 42 -9.21 22.28 33.92
CA GLU A 42 -9.29 21.45 35.11
C GLU A 42 -9.28 20.00 34.69
N VAL A 43 -8.26 19.27 35.16
CA VAL A 43 -8.02 17.89 34.73
C VAL A 43 -7.92 16.97 35.93
N GLU A 44 -8.41 15.75 35.74
CA GLU A 44 -8.23 14.63 36.67
C GLU A 44 -7.15 13.71 36.11
N ILE A 45 -6.16 13.37 36.93
CA ILE A 45 -5.10 12.44 36.56
C ILE A 45 -5.68 11.02 36.55
N LEU A 46 -5.50 10.31 35.45
CA LEU A 46 -5.90 8.91 35.30
C LEU A 46 -4.64 8.03 35.44
N GLU A 47 -4.72 7.05 36.34
CA GLU A 47 -3.68 6.04 36.49
C GLU A 47 -4.07 4.75 35.76
N SER A 48 -3.08 4.04 35.23
CA SER A 48 -3.32 2.74 34.59
C SER A 48 -3.74 1.71 35.63
N GLU A 49 -4.76 0.94 35.32
CA GLU A 49 -5.26 -0.14 36.17
C GLU A 49 -4.39 -1.38 35.95
N LYS A 50 -3.72 -1.81 37.03
CA LYS A 50 -3.00 -3.09 37.04
C LYS A 50 -4.01 -4.22 37.15
N GLN A 51 -3.91 -5.17 36.24
CA GLN A 51 -4.74 -6.37 36.18
C GLN A 51 -3.90 -7.61 36.62
N ASP A 52 -4.11 -8.76 35.98
CA ASP A 52 -3.35 -9.97 36.28
C ASP A 52 -1.89 -9.86 35.78
N ALA A 53 -0.92 -9.97 36.70
CA ALA A 53 0.50 -9.85 36.36
C ALA A 53 1.03 -11.04 35.53
N VAL A 54 0.45 -12.23 35.67
CA VAL A 54 0.84 -13.40 34.88
C VAL A 54 0.36 -13.25 33.46
N GLU A 55 -0.86 -12.74 33.28
CA GLU A 55 -1.43 -12.43 31.97
C GLU A 55 -0.65 -11.30 31.29
N GLU A 56 -0.29 -10.23 32.04
CA GLU A 56 0.53 -9.13 31.52
C GLU A 56 1.86 -9.65 30.97
N GLU A 57 2.55 -10.50 31.73
CA GLU A 57 3.83 -11.08 31.30
C GLU A 57 3.67 -11.96 30.06
N ALA A 58 2.61 -12.77 29.99
CA ALA A 58 2.32 -13.57 28.81
C ALA A 58 2.04 -12.72 27.57
N LEU A 59 1.25 -11.67 27.71
CA LEU A 59 0.94 -10.73 26.62
C LEU A 59 2.19 -9.99 26.13
N ILE A 60 3.06 -9.53 27.06
CA ILE A 60 4.34 -8.89 26.71
C ILE A 60 5.20 -9.85 25.88
N ARG A 61 5.31 -11.12 26.26
CA ARG A 61 6.08 -12.13 25.50
C ARG A 61 5.50 -12.34 24.09
N MET A 62 4.18 -12.46 23.99
CA MET A 62 3.53 -12.62 22.70
C MET A 62 3.77 -11.41 21.77
N ILE A 63 3.71 -10.20 22.32
CA ILE A 63 4.00 -8.97 21.58
C ILE A 63 5.48 -8.94 21.16
N ALA A 64 6.40 -9.30 22.05
CA ALA A 64 7.83 -9.35 21.75
C ALA A 64 8.14 -10.31 20.59
N ASP A 65 7.56 -11.52 20.64
CA ASP A 65 7.72 -12.53 19.58
C ASP A 65 7.16 -12.05 18.23
N GLU A 66 6.03 -11.34 18.25
CA GLU A 66 5.44 -10.81 17.02
C GLU A 66 6.26 -9.63 16.47
N LEU A 67 6.72 -8.73 17.31
CA LEU A 67 7.62 -7.64 16.93
C LEU A 67 8.94 -8.17 16.35
N ASP A 68 9.49 -9.24 16.90
CA ASP A 68 10.72 -9.86 16.39
C ASP A 68 10.51 -10.47 14.99
N ARG A 69 9.37 -11.10 14.76
CA ARG A 69 8.99 -11.63 13.42
C ARG A 69 8.78 -10.53 12.39
N MET A 70 8.29 -9.37 12.80
CA MET A 70 8.07 -8.20 11.93
C MET A 70 9.36 -7.42 11.64
N GLN A 71 10.48 -7.69 12.33
CA GLN A 71 11.75 -7.01 12.09
C GLN A 71 12.21 -7.16 10.64
N GLY A 72 12.39 -6.03 9.99
CA GLY A 72 12.87 -5.95 8.60
C GLY A 72 11.79 -6.00 7.52
N GLN A 73 10.55 -6.33 7.86
CA GLN A 73 9.42 -6.32 6.94
C GLN A 73 8.58 -5.05 7.07
N ASP A 74 8.48 -4.48 8.27
CA ASP A 74 7.65 -3.33 8.57
C ASP A 74 8.45 -2.11 9.05
N ARG A 75 8.03 -0.93 8.54
CA ARG A 75 8.63 0.37 8.88
C ARG A 75 8.37 0.80 10.34
N PHE A 76 7.43 0.12 11.01
CA PHE A 76 6.90 0.51 12.31
C PHE A 76 7.62 -0.16 13.47
N VAL A 77 8.31 -1.27 13.22
CA VAL A 77 9.05 -2.00 14.26
C VAL A 77 10.45 -1.42 14.36
N THR A 78 10.70 -0.64 15.39
CA THR A 78 12.04 -0.14 15.69
C THR A 78 12.80 -1.15 16.55
N LYS A 79 14.07 -1.41 16.20
CA LYS A 79 14.97 -2.24 17.04
C LYS A 79 15.04 -1.76 18.49
N GLU A 80 14.76 -0.47 18.72
CA GLU A 80 14.72 0.12 20.06
C GLU A 80 13.62 -0.48 20.93
N ILE A 81 12.41 -0.68 20.39
CA ILE A 81 11.28 -1.26 21.14
C ILE A 81 11.63 -2.69 21.58
N VAL A 82 12.13 -3.51 20.68
CA VAL A 82 12.52 -4.89 20.99
C VAL A 82 13.63 -4.94 22.05
N MET A 83 14.61 -4.04 21.93
CA MET A 83 15.69 -3.93 22.91
C MET A 83 15.21 -3.48 24.31
N GLU A 84 14.23 -2.60 24.37
CA GLU A 84 13.66 -2.12 25.63
C GLU A 84 12.76 -3.18 26.29
N ILE A 85 12.02 -3.97 25.52
CA ILE A 85 11.27 -5.12 26.02
C ILE A 85 12.23 -6.14 26.66
N SER A 86 13.35 -6.45 26.02
CA SER A 86 14.34 -7.39 26.56
C SER A 86 15.01 -6.89 27.86
N LYS A 87 14.94 -5.58 28.15
CA LYS A 87 15.39 -4.96 29.41
C LYS A 87 14.32 -4.92 30.51
N GLY A 88 13.15 -5.52 30.29
CA GLY A 88 12.07 -5.58 31.28
C GLY A 88 11.12 -4.38 31.23
N MET A 89 10.80 -3.87 30.04
CA MET A 89 9.78 -2.84 29.88
C MET A 89 8.41 -3.36 30.33
N GLY A 90 7.73 -2.65 31.24
CA GLY A 90 6.37 -2.99 31.67
C GLY A 90 5.32 -2.75 30.57
N GLY A 91 4.19 -3.45 30.68
CA GLY A 91 3.12 -3.43 29.66
C GLY A 91 2.54 -2.05 29.39
N GLU A 92 2.49 -1.19 30.37
CA GLU A 92 2.02 0.20 30.21
C GLU A 92 2.88 0.97 29.20
N PHE A 93 4.20 0.98 29.39
CA PHE A 93 5.12 1.66 28.48
C PHE A 93 5.19 0.98 27.11
N LEU A 94 5.13 -0.35 27.10
CA LEU A 94 5.14 -1.11 25.86
C LEU A 94 3.95 -0.75 24.97
N SER A 95 2.74 -0.75 25.52
CA SER A 95 1.54 -0.41 24.78
C SER A 95 1.58 1.00 24.20
N ASP A 96 1.97 2.00 24.99
CA ASP A 96 2.04 3.39 24.55
C ASP A 96 3.10 3.62 23.46
N LYS A 97 4.25 2.97 23.61
CA LYS A 97 5.36 3.11 22.66
C LYS A 97 5.11 2.39 21.35
N ALA A 98 4.55 1.18 21.40
CA ALA A 98 4.22 0.41 20.22
C ALA A 98 3.09 1.05 19.39
N VAL A 99 2.04 1.55 20.04
CA VAL A 99 0.92 2.27 19.39
C VAL A 99 1.39 3.51 18.65
N GLN A 100 2.41 4.20 19.15
CA GLN A 100 2.98 5.35 18.45
C GLN A 100 3.56 4.97 17.06
N GLY A 101 4.12 3.78 16.94
CA GLY A 101 4.74 3.27 15.71
C GLY A 101 3.74 2.69 14.72
N LEU A 102 2.57 2.23 15.15
CA LEU A 102 1.58 1.62 14.29
C LEU A 102 0.80 2.67 13.47
N PRO A 103 0.41 2.36 12.22
CA PRO A 103 -0.34 3.26 11.33
C PRO A 103 -1.83 3.26 11.68
N LEU A 104 -2.16 3.47 12.97
CA LEU A 104 -3.52 3.53 13.45
C LEU A 104 -4.12 4.92 13.23
N ASP A 105 -5.43 4.97 12.97
CA ASP A 105 -6.20 6.21 12.92
C ASP A 105 -6.26 6.90 14.29
N ILE A 106 -6.70 8.16 14.31
CA ILE A 106 -6.75 8.97 15.51
C ILE A 106 -7.77 8.38 16.50
N GLU A 107 -8.89 7.89 16.02
CA GLU A 107 -9.97 7.29 16.80
C GLU A 107 -9.44 6.03 17.53
N ARG A 108 -8.68 5.19 16.85
CA ARG A 108 -8.10 3.99 17.46
C ARG A 108 -7.04 4.35 18.49
N LYS A 109 -6.17 5.32 18.22
CA LYS A 109 -5.19 5.85 19.20
C LYS A 109 -5.88 6.46 20.42
N GLN A 110 -7.02 7.13 20.24
CA GLN A 110 -7.82 7.66 21.32
C GLN A 110 -8.38 6.53 22.21
N GLN A 111 -8.83 5.42 21.64
CA GLN A 111 -9.28 4.25 22.42
C GLN A 111 -8.18 3.72 23.33
N TYR A 112 -6.92 3.66 22.87
CA TYR A 112 -5.79 3.28 23.72
C TYR A 112 -5.56 4.25 24.89
N LEU A 113 -5.80 5.54 24.69
CA LEU A 113 -5.70 6.51 25.79
C LEU A 113 -6.86 6.35 26.80
N GLU A 114 -8.02 5.96 26.36
CA GLU A 114 -9.23 5.79 27.20
C GLU A 114 -9.24 4.46 27.95
N THR A 115 -8.55 3.44 27.42
CA THR A 115 -8.43 2.12 28.07
C THR A 115 -7.42 2.19 29.20
N LEU A 116 -7.86 2.12 30.45
CA LEU A 116 -6.98 2.20 31.63
C LEU A 116 -6.35 0.85 32.00
N GLY A 117 -7.02 -0.27 31.70
CA GLY A 117 -6.53 -1.62 31.91
C GLY A 117 -5.28 -1.91 31.07
N VAL A 118 -4.17 -2.32 31.70
CA VAL A 118 -2.91 -2.59 31.02
C VAL A 118 -3.04 -3.81 30.11
N ASN A 119 -3.63 -4.91 30.62
CA ASN A 119 -3.80 -6.15 29.85
C ASN A 119 -4.75 -5.93 28.67
N ASP A 120 -5.80 -5.13 28.86
CA ASP A 120 -6.75 -4.79 27.79
C ASP A 120 -6.04 -4.04 26.65
N ARG A 121 -5.16 -3.08 26.97
CA ARG A 121 -4.36 -2.37 25.97
C ARG A 121 -3.39 -3.30 25.25
N LEU A 122 -2.76 -4.23 25.96
CA LEU A 122 -1.85 -5.20 25.35
C LEU A 122 -2.60 -6.16 24.42
N MET A 123 -3.81 -6.59 24.81
CA MET A 123 -4.67 -7.39 23.93
C MET A 123 -5.09 -6.63 22.68
N MET A 124 -5.51 -5.36 22.85
CA MET A 124 -5.81 -4.49 21.70
C MET A 124 -4.60 -4.36 20.75
N LEU A 125 -3.39 -4.21 21.32
CA LEU A 125 -2.15 -4.10 20.57
C LEU A 125 -1.88 -5.37 19.74
N LEU A 126 -2.01 -6.55 20.32
CA LEU A 126 -1.86 -7.82 19.59
C LEU A 126 -2.86 -7.94 18.42
N GLN A 127 -4.12 -7.53 18.65
CA GLN A 127 -5.15 -7.55 17.59
C GLN A 127 -4.80 -6.59 16.45
N ASP A 128 -4.38 -5.38 16.78
CA ASP A 128 -4.04 -4.36 15.78
C ASP A 128 -2.75 -4.74 15.02
N MET A 129 -1.76 -5.32 15.70
CA MET A 129 -0.56 -5.87 15.06
C MET A 129 -0.90 -7.02 14.09
N ALA A 130 -1.77 -7.95 14.49
CA ALA A 130 -2.20 -9.04 13.63
C ALA A 130 -2.95 -8.54 12.37
N LYS A 131 -3.77 -7.48 12.53
CA LYS A 131 -4.47 -6.83 11.42
C LYS A 131 -3.50 -6.15 10.47
N GLU A 132 -2.53 -5.41 11.01
CA GLU A 132 -1.52 -4.70 10.21
C GLU A 132 -0.65 -5.66 9.42
N LYS A 133 -0.19 -6.73 10.07
CA LYS A 133 0.57 -7.80 9.41
C LYS A 133 -0.19 -8.38 8.21
N LYS A 134 -1.46 -8.72 8.41
CA LYS A 134 -2.29 -9.24 7.31
C LYS A 134 -2.45 -8.23 6.18
N MET A 135 -2.57 -6.94 6.50
CA MET A 135 -2.65 -5.87 5.49
C MET A 135 -1.34 -5.76 4.71
N SER A 136 -0.20 -5.75 5.41
CA SER A 136 1.14 -5.72 4.80
C SER A 136 1.39 -6.92 3.88
N GLU A 137 1.00 -8.13 4.28
CA GLU A 137 1.09 -9.34 3.45
C GLU A 137 0.26 -9.21 2.15
N VAL A 138 -0.95 -8.67 2.25
CA VAL A 138 -1.82 -8.45 1.08
C VAL A 138 -1.23 -7.37 0.15
N GLU A 139 -0.72 -6.26 0.72
CA GLU A 139 -0.07 -5.21 -0.06
C GLU A 139 1.16 -5.74 -0.79
N GLN A 140 1.97 -6.56 -0.14
CA GLN A 140 3.12 -7.19 -0.77
C GLN A 140 2.71 -8.08 -1.95
N GLN A 141 1.70 -8.95 -1.78
CA GLN A 141 1.18 -9.79 -2.86
C GLN A 141 0.66 -8.97 -4.04
N ILE A 142 -0.06 -7.88 -3.77
CA ILE A 142 -0.53 -6.97 -4.83
C ILE A 142 0.65 -6.36 -5.58
N ASN A 143 1.66 -5.85 -4.85
CA ASN A 143 2.84 -5.23 -5.44
C ASN A 143 3.65 -6.22 -6.29
N GLU A 144 3.83 -7.46 -5.84
CA GLU A 144 4.47 -8.52 -6.60
C GLU A 144 3.69 -8.82 -7.89
N THR A 145 2.37 -8.99 -7.80
CA THR A 145 1.51 -9.22 -8.96
C THR A 145 1.54 -8.07 -9.98
N VAL A 146 1.53 -6.83 -9.49
CA VAL A 146 1.62 -5.64 -10.35
C VAL A 146 2.98 -5.60 -11.05
N LYS A 147 4.06 -5.86 -10.33
CA LYS A 147 5.42 -5.91 -10.88
C LYS A 147 5.54 -6.96 -11.98
N GLU A 148 5.05 -8.17 -11.73
CA GLU A 148 5.05 -9.25 -12.74
C GLU A 148 4.29 -8.87 -14.00
N ARG A 149 3.12 -8.23 -13.87
CA ARG A 149 2.34 -7.77 -15.04
C ARG A 149 3.03 -6.67 -15.83
N ILE A 150 3.70 -5.74 -15.14
CA ILE A 150 4.48 -4.67 -15.78
C ILE A 150 5.66 -5.28 -16.54
N ASP A 151 6.42 -6.19 -15.91
CA ASP A 151 7.57 -6.86 -16.52
C ASP A 151 7.14 -7.67 -17.75
N GLN A 152 6.02 -8.37 -17.68
CA GLN A 152 5.46 -9.12 -18.80
C GLN A 152 5.00 -8.19 -19.94
N GLY A 153 4.33 -7.09 -19.63
CA GLY A 153 3.92 -6.08 -20.62
C GLY A 153 5.12 -5.43 -21.32
N GLN A 154 6.18 -5.12 -20.60
CA GLN A 154 7.42 -4.58 -21.18
C GLN A 154 8.11 -5.59 -22.10
N LYS A 155 8.15 -6.87 -21.70
CA LYS A 155 8.71 -7.96 -22.51
C LYS A 155 7.92 -8.15 -23.81
N ASP A 156 6.60 -8.15 -23.74
CA ASP A 156 5.73 -8.28 -24.90
C ASP A 156 5.88 -7.10 -25.86
N TYR A 157 5.97 -5.89 -25.31
CA TYR A 157 6.24 -4.68 -26.11
C TYR A 157 7.60 -4.78 -26.81
N TYR A 158 8.65 -5.14 -26.07
CA TYR A 158 10.00 -5.30 -26.66
C TYR A 158 10.04 -6.35 -27.76
N LEU A 159 9.38 -7.49 -27.56
CA LEU A 159 9.32 -8.54 -28.57
C LEU A 159 8.56 -8.12 -29.82
N ARG A 160 7.46 -7.38 -29.69
CA ARG A 160 6.72 -6.82 -30.82
C ARG A 160 7.55 -5.81 -31.59
N GLU A 161 8.21 -4.90 -30.89
CA GLU A 161 9.07 -3.90 -31.52
C GLU A 161 10.24 -4.54 -32.25
N LYS A 162 10.87 -5.52 -31.62
CA LYS A 162 11.94 -6.29 -32.29
C LYS A 162 11.45 -7.02 -33.53
N MET A 163 10.24 -7.57 -33.50
CA MET A 163 9.63 -8.22 -34.65
C MET A 163 9.34 -7.22 -35.77
N ASN A 164 8.88 -6.01 -35.43
CA ASN A 164 8.65 -4.95 -36.41
C ASN A 164 9.95 -4.51 -37.10
N VAL A 165 11.01 -4.25 -36.32
CA VAL A 165 12.33 -3.91 -36.87
C VAL A 165 12.86 -4.99 -37.80
N ILE A 166 12.73 -6.27 -37.42
CA ILE A 166 13.14 -7.38 -38.30
C ILE A 166 12.34 -7.42 -39.57
N ARG A 167 11.02 -7.15 -39.52
CA ARG A 167 10.17 -7.07 -40.73
C ARG A 167 10.59 -5.92 -41.62
N GLU A 168 10.88 -4.75 -41.06
CA GLU A 168 11.38 -3.58 -41.79
C GLU A 168 12.71 -3.89 -42.51
N GLU A 169 13.67 -4.53 -41.84
CA GLU A 169 14.96 -4.92 -42.41
C GLU A 169 14.82 -5.98 -43.53
N LEU A 170 13.84 -6.87 -43.41
CA LEU A 170 13.52 -7.85 -44.47
C LEU A 170 12.74 -7.28 -45.65
N GLY A 171 12.29 -6.02 -45.55
CA GLY A 171 11.51 -5.37 -46.63
C GLY A 171 10.06 -5.86 -46.76
N ASP A 172 9.59 -6.60 -45.75
CA ASP A 172 8.28 -7.31 -45.81
C ASP A 172 7.08 -6.44 -45.47
N THR A 173 7.26 -5.17 -45.06
CA THR A 173 6.18 -4.46 -44.38
C THR A 173 5.42 -3.45 -45.19
N VAL A 174 6.05 -2.74 -46.12
CA VAL A 174 5.39 -1.56 -46.75
C VAL A 174 4.26 -1.94 -47.72
N ALA A 175 4.41 -3.00 -48.45
CA ALA A 175 3.41 -3.39 -49.48
C ALA A 175 2.22 -4.15 -48.90
N GLN A 176 2.43 -4.99 -47.86
CA GLN A 176 1.36 -5.74 -47.17
C GLN A 176 0.47 -4.85 -46.33
N ASP A 177 1.08 -3.90 -45.59
CA ASP A 177 0.36 -2.96 -44.73
C ASP A 177 -0.50 -1.99 -45.56
N GLU A 178 0.00 -1.53 -46.73
CA GLU A 178 -0.79 -0.71 -47.62
C GLU A 178 -1.99 -1.46 -48.24
N ASP A 179 -1.81 -2.71 -48.66
CA ASP A 179 -2.90 -3.52 -49.21
C ASP A 179 -3.95 -3.86 -48.16
N ALA A 180 -3.50 -4.25 -46.92
CA ALA A 180 -4.39 -4.51 -45.78
C ALA A 180 -5.19 -3.26 -45.39
N ALA A 181 -4.55 -2.09 -45.35
CA ALA A 181 -5.20 -0.82 -45.02
C ALA A 181 -6.28 -0.45 -46.09
N LYS A 182 -6.00 -0.66 -47.36
CA LYS A 182 -6.97 -0.45 -48.43
C LYS A 182 -8.20 -1.34 -48.30
N ILE A 183 -7.99 -2.61 -47.94
CA ILE A 183 -9.08 -3.58 -47.76
C ILE A 183 -9.93 -3.22 -46.53
N ARG A 184 -9.29 -2.89 -45.40
CA ARG A 184 -10.01 -2.45 -44.21
C ARG A 184 -10.83 -1.20 -44.42
N LYS A 185 -10.29 -0.23 -45.16
CA LYS A 185 -11.02 0.98 -45.54
C LYS A 185 -12.25 0.64 -46.40
N ARG A 186 -12.10 -0.24 -47.39
CA ARG A 186 -13.22 -0.71 -48.22
C ARG A 186 -14.31 -1.42 -47.43
N LEU A 187 -13.93 -2.24 -46.42
CA LEU A 187 -14.86 -2.90 -45.50
C LEU A 187 -15.66 -1.92 -44.64
N ALA A 188 -15.02 -0.81 -44.25
CA ALA A 188 -15.66 0.23 -43.43
C ALA A 188 -16.61 1.12 -44.25
N GLU A 189 -16.25 1.46 -45.49
CA GLU A 189 -16.99 2.38 -46.33
C GLU A 189 -18.21 1.76 -47.01
N ASN A 190 -18.27 0.43 -47.14
CA ASN A 190 -19.36 -0.25 -47.84
C ASN A 190 -20.27 -1.05 -46.91
N PRO A 191 -21.57 -1.15 -47.16
CA PRO A 191 -22.55 -1.84 -46.34
C PRO A 191 -22.54 -3.36 -46.56
N TYR A 192 -21.40 -4.02 -46.34
CA TYR A 192 -21.32 -5.47 -46.38
C TYR A 192 -22.01 -6.12 -45.18
N PRO A 193 -22.59 -7.32 -45.33
CA PRO A 193 -23.10 -8.08 -44.19
C PRO A 193 -22.04 -8.39 -43.16
N ASP A 194 -22.41 -8.40 -41.87
CA ASP A 194 -21.46 -8.54 -40.73
C ASP A 194 -20.63 -9.83 -40.77
N TYR A 195 -21.22 -10.93 -41.28
CA TYR A 195 -20.49 -12.19 -41.39
C TYR A 195 -19.36 -12.10 -42.46
N ILE A 196 -19.55 -11.32 -43.52
CA ILE A 196 -18.52 -11.05 -44.55
C ILE A 196 -17.44 -10.16 -43.95
N LYS A 197 -17.84 -9.08 -43.26
CA LYS A 197 -16.88 -8.17 -42.59
C LYS A 197 -15.97 -8.92 -41.66
N LYS A 198 -16.55 -9.81 -40.83
CA LYS A 198 -15.78 -10.63 -39.90
C LYS A 198 -14.81 -11.56 -40.61
N LYS A 199 -15.30 -12.32 -41.59
CA LYS A 199 -14.50 -13.30 -42.32
C LYS A 199 -13.33 -12.65 -43.07
N VAL A 200 -13.58 -11.53 -43.76
CA VAL A 200 -12.53 -10.80 -44.48
C VAL A 200 -11.56 -10.15 -43.52
N SER A 201 -12.02 -9.62 -42.38
CA SER A 201 -11.12 -9.07 -41.34
C SER A 201 -10.19 -10.12 -40.78
N ASP A 202 -10.68 -11.35 -40.53
CA ASP A 202 -9.88 -12.46 -40.06
C ASP A 202 -8.80 -12.88 -41.07
N GLU A 203 -9.17 -12.93 -42.38
CA GLU A 203 -8.21 -13.25 -43.43
C GLU A 203 -7.20 -12.11 -43.71
N VAL A 204 -7.60 -10.84 -43.59
CA VAL A 204 -6.66 -9.70 -43.64
C VAL A 204 -5.65 -9.78 -42.51
N SER A 205 -6.09 -10.10 -41.30
CA SER A 205 -5.17 -10.29 -40.15
C SER A 205 -4.21 -11.45 -40.38
N ARG A 206 -4.67 -12.52 -41.02
CA ARG A 206 -3.80 -13.65 -41.39
C ARG A 206 -2.80 -13.26 -42.48
N TYR A 207 -3.24 -12.47 -43.49
CA TYR A 207 -2.37 -11.94 -44.53
C TYR A 207 -1.24 -11.08 -43.98
N GLU A 208 -1.52 -10.21 -43.00
CA GLU A 208 -0.53 -9.37 -42.33
C GLU A 208 0.52 -10.18 -41.52
N MET A 209 0.16 -11.39 -41.11
CA MET A 209 1.06 -12.26 -40.29
C MET A 209 1.96 -13.17 -41.13
N LEU A 210 1.63 -13.38 -42.41
CA LEU A 210 2.36 -14.31 -43.27
C LEU A 210 3.57 -13.62 -43.93
N PRO A 211 4.73 -14.32 -44.08
CA PRO A 211 5.87 -13.79 -44.84
C PRO A 211 5.49 -13.60 -46.31
N MET A 212 5.95 -12.51 -46.99
CA MET A 212 5.70 -12.25 -48.39
C MET A 212 6.15 -13.37 -49.33
N ALA A 213 7.21 -14.08 -48.95
CA ALA A 213 7.75 -15.21 -49.72
C ALA A 213 6.92 -16.50 -49.62
N SER A 214 5.87 -16.50 -48.79
CA SER A 214 4.99 -17.66 -48.63
C SER A 214 4.03 -17.77 -49.84
N GLY A 215 3.92 -18.96 -50.42
CA GLY A 215 2.93 -19.23 -51.46
C GLY A 215 1.48 -18.98 -51.02
N GLU A 216 1.20 -19.07 -49.71
CA GLU A 216 -0.13 -18.78 -49.13
C GLU A 216 -0.49 -17.29 -49.19
N THR A 217 0.49 -16.40 -49.12
CA THR A 217 0.27 -14.94 -49.17
C THR A 217 -0.36 -14.51 -50.51
N GLY A 218 0.11 -15.09 -51.59
CA GLY A 218 -0.47 -14.86 -52.94
C GLY A 218 -1.90 -15.37 -53.07
N VAL A 219 -2.20 -16.53 -52.48
CA VAL A 219 -3.54 -17.12 -52.48
C VAL A 219 -4.51 -16.28 -51.66
N ILE A 220 -4.15 -15.88 -50.48
CA ILE A 220 -4.98 -15.02 -49.63
C ILE A 220 -5.20 -13.66 -50.27
N LYS A 221 -4.17 -13.04 -50.86
CA LYS A 221 -4.28 -11.77 -51.58
C LYS A 221 -5.27 -11.84 -52.78
N SER A 222 -5.31 -12.99 -53.47
CA SER A 222 -6.26 -13.18 -54.55
C SER A 222 -7.68 -13.50 -54.07
N TYR A 223 -7.83 -13.97 -52.85
CA TYR A 223 -9.12 -14.31 -52.25
C TYR A 223 -9.82 -13.10 -51.60
N ILE A 224 -9.07 -12.15 -51.02
CA ILE A 224 -9.57 -10.96 -50.35
C ILE A 224 -9.87 -9.87 -51.43
#